data_6b51d20bd04a87ac4ebc565ccb2ceadd
#
_entry.id   6b51d20bd04a87ac4ebc565ccb2ceadd
#
_cell.length_a   1.000
_cell.length_b   1.000
_cell.length_c   1.000
_cell.angle_alpha   90.00
_cell.angle_beta   90.00
_cell.angle_gamma   90.00
#
_symmetry.space_group_name_H-M   'P 1'
#
loop_
_entity.id
_entity.type
_entity.pdbx_description
1 polymer ?
#
loop_
_entity_poly.entity_id
_entity_poly.type
_entity_poly.pdbx_seq_one_letter_code
_entity_poly.pdbx_strand_id
1 'polypeptide(L)'
;MLQKIGIDEIIIQEIADTKAKYAVYPTKLAGFTTNIIDMVGTALEAADVAGMNVRLGLGFNSAWWVINAYDSEWLIKEGRINQDIVAEIVSKYGSHESLAGWYIPYEFHQLTAIGLVNQTNLNQFFKGIASAIKLHSDKDIMVAPFYNSLITLSVPFASWSTTLYEILNNTGIDILALQDSIGAGFNTLNNLEEIYHYTKNATDAMGMSLYAITETFDATITPNQPSSLNKIRQQMAIETPYVQRFVAFSIDHYQNENEPSLMTGYDAYRHYYLNEDPEKSFTV
;
A
#
# COMPACT_ATOMS: atom_id res chain seq x y z
N MET A 1 6.59 20.44 3.88
CA MET A 1 5.48 20.27 2.95
C MET A 1 4.43 19.32 3.51
N LEU A 2 4.64 18.01 3.54
CA LEU A 2 3.65 16.99 3.88
C LEU A 2 3.01 17.17 5.27
N GLN A 3 3.79 17.46 6.30
CA GLN A 3 3.27 17.74 7.66
C GLN A 3 2.27 18.90 7.73
N LYS A 4 2.37 19.88 6.81
CA LYS A 4 1.44 21.02 6.75
C LYS A 4 0.02 20.62 6.33
N ILE A 5 -0.14 19.42 5.80
CA ILE A 5 -1.42 18.83 5.38
C ILE A 5 -1.75 17.56 6.17
N GLY A 6 -1.13 17.40 7.36
CA GLY A 6 -1.46 16.33 8.30
C GLY A 6 -0.87 14.96 7.98
N ILE A 7 0.09 14.88 7.04
CA ILE A 7 0.78 13.64 6.74
C ILE A 7 1.89 13.43 7.76
N ASP A 8 1.86 12.29 8.44
CA ASP A 8 2.81 11.90 9.50
C ASP A 8 3.65 10.67 9.11
N GLU A 9 3.26 9.95 8.05
CA GLU A 9 3.97 8.77 7.56
C GLU A 9 4.09 8.80 6.03
N ILE A 10 5.24 8.38 5.52
CA ILE A 10 5.51 8.18 4.11
C ILE A 10 5.64 6.67 3.86
N ILE A 11 4.99 6.17 2.82
CA ILE A 11 5.16 4.79 2.36
C ILE A 11 6.00 4.81 1.09
N ILE A 12 7.20 4.23 1.15
CA ILE A 12 8.01 3.95 -0.03
C ILE A 12 7.54 2.62 -0.58
N GLN A 13 6.95 2.63 -1.77
CA GLN A 13 6.23 1.47 -2.30
C GLN A 13 7.14 0.25 -2.48
N GLU A 14 8.35 0.45 -3.03
CA GLU A 14 9.33 -0.62 -3.23
C GLU A 14 10.75 -0.06 -3.21
N ILE A 15 11.69 -0.83 -2.66
CA ILE A 15 13.11 -0.45 -2.59
C ILE A 15 14.02 -1.28 -3.49
N ALA A 16 13.45 -2.29 -4.15
CA ALA A 16 14.17 -3.11 -5.12
C ALA A 16 13.25 -3.68 -6.19
N ASP A 17 13.70 -3.69 -7.44
CA ASP A 17 13.14 -4.47 -8.53
C ASP A 17 13.86 -5.84 -8.55
N THR A 18 13.19 -6.89 -8.09
CA THR A 18 13.80 -8.22 -7.99
C THR A 18 13.90 -8.92 -9.36
N LYS A 19 13.10 -8.51 -10.35
CA LYS A 19 13.19 -8.99 -11.72
C LYS A 19 14.40 -8.42 -12.45
N ALA A 20 14.59 -7.10 -12.35
CA ALA A 20 15.77 -6.43 -12.92
C ALA A 20 17.03 -6.66 -12.07
N LYS A 21 16.88 -7.16 -10.84
CA LYS A 21 17.94 -7.24 -9.83
C LYS A 21 18.61 -5.89 -9.59
N TYR A 22 17.80 -4.92 -9.25
CA TYR A 22 18.21 -3.56 -8.98
C TYR A 22 17.65 -3.09 -7.65
N ALA A 23 18.46 -2.41 -6.82
CA ALA A 23 18.04 -1.82 -5.58
C ALA A 23 18.35 -0.31 -5.54
N VAL A 24 17.48 0.49 -4.91
CA VAL A 24 17.66 1.94 -4.76
C VAL A 24 18.51 2.30 -3.52
N TYR A 25 19.15 1.31 -2.93
CA TYR A 25 20.09 1.45 -1.80
C TYR A 25 21.34 0.61 -2.06
N PRO A 26 22.49 0.89 -1.41
CA PRO A 26 23.70 0.08 -1.56
C PRO A 26 23.49 -1.34 -1.02
N THR A 27 23.31 -2.31 -1.91
CA THR A 27 23.03 -3.72 -1.58
C THR A 27 24.24 -4.64 -1.80
N LYS A 28 24.29 -5.72 -1.01
CA LYS A 28 25.24 -6.85 -1.18
C LYS A 28 24.55 -8.10 -1.70
N LEU A 29 23.27 -8.03 -2.06
CA LEU A 29 22.52 -9.16 -2.60
C LEU A 29 23.16 -9.65 -3.89
N ALA A 30 23.35 -10.97 -3.98
CA ALA A 30 24.05 -11.57 -5.10
C ALA A 30 23.37 -11.30 -6.45
N GLY A 31 24.11 -10.70 -7.37
CA GLY A 31 23.64 -10.37 -8.71
C GLY A 31 22.80 -9.11 -8.82
N PHE A 32 22.58 -8.38 -7.72
CA PHE A 32 21.92 -7.07 -7.76
C PHE A 32 22.91 -5.96 -8.11
N THR A 33 22.42 -4.98 -8.87
CA THR A 33 23.04 -3.68 -9.05
C THR A 33 22.37 -2.66 -8.14
N THR A 34 23.03 -1.55 -7.90
CA THR A 34 22.53 -0.53 -6.98
C THR A 34 22.60 0.87 -7.58
N ASN A 35 21.79 1.77 -7.08
CA ASN A 35 21.91 3.18 -7.38
C ASN A 35 23.21 3.76 -6.78
N ILE A 36 23.72 4.83 -7.39
CA ILE A 36 24.86 5.59 -6.88
C ILE A 36 24.49 6.31 -5.57
N ILE A 37 23.23 6.77 -5.50
CA ILE A 37 22.68 7.46 -4.31
C ILE A 37 21.94 6.43 -3.47
N ASP A 38 22.22 6.41 -2.17
CA ASP A 38 21.44 5.66 -1.18
C ASP A 38 20.12 6.37 -0.92
N MET A 39 19.08 6.02 -1.70
CA MET A 39 17.78 6.67 -1.59
C MET A 39 17.06 6.29 -0.29
N VAL A 40 17.25 5.05 0.19
CA VAL A 40 16.63 4.59 1.45
C VAL A 40 17.24 5.32 2.64
N GLY A 41 18.57 5.32 2.75
CA GLY A 41 19.27 6.04 3.82
C GLY A 41 18.92 7.54 3.81
N THR A 42 18.96 8.17 2.63
CA THR A 42 18.61 9.60 2.49
C THR A 42 17.18 9.91 2.93
N ALA A 43 16.21 9.03 2.57
CA ALA A 43 14.82 9.22 2.98
C ALA A 43 14.63 9.08 4.50
N LEU A 44 15.27 8.08 5.10
CA LEU A 44 15.21 7.87 6.56
C LEU A 44 15.88 8.99 7.34
N GLU A 45 17.08 9.44 6.92
CA GLU A 45 17.77 10.59 7.52
C GLU A 45 16.91 11.87 7.45
N ALA A 46 16.30 12.14 6.30
CA ALA A 46 15.42 13.29 6.15
C ALA A 46 14.15 13.18 7.03
N ALA A 47 13.61 11.98 7.17
CA ALA A 47 12.46 11.73 8.00
C ALA A 47 12.79 11.82 9.50
N ASP A 48 13.95 11.32 9.96
CA ASP A 48 14.44 11.51 11.33
C ASP A 48 14.51 13.00 11.69
N VAL A 49 15.09 13.83 10.80
CA VAL A 49 15.18 15.28 11.00
C VAL A 49 13.78 15.94 11.02
N ALA A 50 12.87 15.44 10.20
CA ALA A 50 11.51 15.99 10.10
C ALA A 50 10.57 15.49 11.20
N GLY A 51 10.92 14.45 11.96
CA GLY A 51 10.04 13.77 12.90
C GLY A 51 8.86 13.09 12.19
N MET A 52 9.11 12.51 11.01
CA MET A 52 8.12 11.77 10.22
C MET A 52 8.42 10.27 10.26
N ASN A 53 7.37 9.47 10.11
CA ASN A 53 7.49 8.02 9.97
C ASN A 53 7.73 7.63 8.50
N VAL A 54 8.46 6.54 8.31
CA VAL A 54 8.66 5.89 7.00
C VAL A 54 8.32 4.42 7.11
N ARG A 55 7.47 3.96 6.21
CA ARG A 55 7.20 2.55 5.99
C ARG A 55 7.91 2.10 4.72
N LEU A 56 8.79 1.12 4.83
CA LEU A 56 9.57 0.64 3.69
C LEU A 56 8.87 -0.54 3.00
N GLY A 57 8.57 -0.36 1.73
CA GLY A 57 8.20 -1.46 0.83
C GLY A 57 9.42 -2.30 0.50
N LEU A 58 9.22 -3.59 0.40
CA LEU A 58 10.27 -4.56 0.09
C LEU A 58 10.61 -4.59 -1.42
N GLY A 59 11.16 -5.70 -1.89
CA GLY A 59 11.37 -5.92 -3.30
C GLY A 59 10.08 -6.31 -4.02
N PHE A 60 9.91 -5.82 -5.24
CA PHE A 60 8.81 -6.16 -6.12
C PHE A 60 9.29 -6.77 -7.44
N ASN A 61 8.50 -7.65 -8.01
CA ASN A 61 8.76 -8.30 -9.28
C ASN A 61 7.54 -8.17 -10.19
N SER A 62 7.67 -7.40 -11.26
CA SER A 62 6.56 -7.15 -12.20
C SER A 62 6.01 -8.41 -12.89
N ALA A 63 6.73 -9.55 -12.84
CA ALA A 63 6.20 -10.83 -13.29
C ALA A 63 5.01 -11.31 -12.45
N TRP A 64 4.84 -10.79 -11.23
CA TRP A 64 3.70 -11.01 -10.35
C TRP A 64 2.36 -10.90 -11.07
N TRP A 65 2.17 -9.88 -11.88
CA TRP A 65 0.91 -9.63 -12.60
C TRP A 65 0.55 -10.69 -13.63
N VAL A 66 1.52 -11.52 -14.04
CA VAL A 66 1.32 -12.63 -14.99
C VAL A 66 1.30 -13.97 -14.27
N ILE A 67 2.21 -14.16 -13.30
CA ILE A 67 2.38 -15.42 -12.58
C ILE A 67 1.30 -15.59 -11.51
N ASN A 68 0.96 -14.49 -10.82
CA ASN A 68 0.01 -14.49 -9.70
C ASN A 68 0.37 -15.51 -8.61
N ALA A 69 -0.62 -15.96 -7.86
CA ALA A 69 -0.50 -16.99 -6.83
C ALA A 69 -0.33 -18.42 -7.37
N TYR A 70 -0.19 -18.58 -8.67
CA TYR A 70 -0.29 -19.88 -9.34
C TYR A 70 0.97 -20.72 -9.20
N ASP A 71 2.15 -20.08 -9.30
CA ASP A 71 3.44 -20.74 -9.29
C ASP A 71 4.06 -20.69 -7.89
N SER A 72 3.86 -21.77 -7.14
CA SER A 72 4.40 -21.86 -5.77
C SER A 72 5.93 -21.87 -5.72
N GLU A 73 6.62 -22.41 -6.74
CA GLU A 73 8.09 -22.41 -6.78
C GLU A 73 8.62 -20.99 -7.00
N TRP A 74 7.95 -20.21 -7.86
CA TRP A 74 8.29 -18.81 -8.06
C TRP A 74 8.07 -18.01 -6.79
N LEU A 75 6.93 -18.21 -6.10
CA LEU A 75 6.63 -17.54 -4.83
C LEU A 75 7.67 -17.85 -3.75
N ILE A 76 8.12 -19.09 -3.66
CA ILE A 76 9.17 -19.47 -2.70
C ILE A 76 10.49 -18.75 -3.01
N LYS A 77 10.89 -18.67 -4.27
CA LYS A 77 12.11 -17.97 -4.68
C LYS A 77 12.02 -16.49 -4.40
N GLU A 78 10.92 -15.87 -4.78
CA GLU A 78 10.67 -14.44 -4.57
C GLU A 78 10.58 -14.09 -3.09
N GLY A 79 9.93 -14.94 -2.30
CA GLY A 79 9.87 -14.81 -0.85
C GLY A 79 11.26 -14.83 -0.20
N ARG A 80 12.16 -15.71 -0.65
CA ARG A 80 13.55 -15.77 -0.14
C ARG A 80 14.34 -14.50 -0.46
N ILE A 81 14.19 -13.95 -1.67
CA ILE A 81 14.85 -12.69 -2.02
C ILE A 81 14.36 -11.58 -1.07
N ASN A 82 13.08 -11.51 -0.80
CA ASN A 82 12.52 -10.53 0.12
C ASN A 82 12.99 -10.73 1.57
N GLN A 83 13.18 -11.97 2.01
CA GLN A 83 13.77 -12.27 3.33
C GLN A 83 15.22 -11.78 3.43
N ASP A 84 16.01 -11.95 2.37
CA ASP A 84 17.39 -11.44 2.30
C ASP A 84 17.41 -9.90 2.31
N ILE A 85 16.46 -9.24 1.59
CA ILE A 85 16.28 -7.78 1.63
C ILE A 85 15.99 -7.32 3.06
N VAL A 86 15.05 -7.96 3.77
CA VAL A 86 14.73 -7.62 5.16
C VAL A 86 15.96 -7.67 6.05
N ALA A 87 16.73 -8.75 6.00
CA ALA A 87 17.93 -8.91 6.82
C ALA A 87 18.96 -7.81 6.53
N GLU A 88 19.15 -7.45 5.26
CA GLU A 88 20.07 -6.39 4.86
C GLU A 88 19.58 -5.00 5.32
N ILE A 89 18.29 -4.68 5.14
CA ILE A 89 17.71 -3.40 5.54
C ILE A 89 17.79 -3.21 7.06
N VAL A 90 17.42 -4.22 7.84
CA VAL A 90 17.54 -4.11 9.30
C VAL A 90 18.99 -3.90 9.74
N SER A 91 19.94 -4.63 9.14
CA SER A 91 21.36 -4.45 9.43
C SER A 91 21.89 -3.06 9.11
N LYS A 92 21.37 -2.40 8.06
CA LYS A 92 21.85 -1.10 7.60
C LYS A 92 21.11 0.07 8.25
N TYR A 93 19.80 -0.03 8.34
CA TYR A 93 18.91 1.10 8.65
C TYR A 93 18.02 0.87 9.86
N GLY A 94 18.11 -0.28 10.52
CA GLY A 94 17.26 -0.61 11.67
C GLY A 94 17.37 0.33 12.88
N SER A 95 18.42 1.17 12.93
CA SER A 95 18.62 2.17 13.99
C SER A 95 17.91 3.51 13.74
N HIS A 96 17.37 3.76 12.55
CA HIS A 96 16.62 4.98 12.28
C HIS A 96 15.30 5.00 13.05
N GLU A 97 15.05 6.07 13.80
CA GLU A 97 13.81 6.24 14.55
C GLU A 97 12.60 6.38 13.63
N SER A 98 12.80 6.99 12.46
CA SER A 98 11.78 7.15 11.42
C SER A 98 11.33 5.85 10.77
N LEU A 99 12.13 4.76 10.82
CA LEU A 99 11.69 3.47 10.29
C LEU A 99 10.55 2.91 11.16
N ALA A 100 9.31 3.14 10.74
CA ALA A 100 8.11 2.86 11.53
C ALA A 100 7.41 1.54 11.13
N GLY A 101 7.67 1.01 9.94
CA GLY A 101 7.00 -0.20 9.48
C GLY A 101 7.49 -0.75 8.16
N TRP A 102 6.88 -1.86 7.78
CA TRP A 102 7.17 -2.61 6.57
C TRP A 102 5.96 -2.68 5.66
N TYR A 103 6.18 -2.68 4.35
CA TYR A 103 5.15 -2.91 3.35
C TYR A 103 5.56 -4.05 2.42
N ILE A 104 4.68 -5.01 2.23
CA ILE A 104 4.88 -6.11 1.27
C ILE A 104 4.13 -5.74 -0.02
N PRO A 105 4.84 -5.36 -1.11
CA PRO A 105 4.23 -4.71 -2.28
C PRO A 105 3.59 -5.68 -3.28
N TYR A 106 3.16 -6.86 -2.82
CA TYR A 106 2.49 -7.86 -3.67
C TYR A 106 0.99 -7.75 -3.50
N GLU A 107 0.39 -6.89 -4.31
CA GLU A 107 -1.05 -6.67 -4.31
C GLU A 107 -1.79 -7.88 -4.85
N PHE A 108 -2.94 -8.19 -4.26
CA PHE A 108 -3.80 -9.26 -4.73
C PHE A 108 -5.27 -8.82 -4.73
N HIS A 109 -6.07 -9.49 -5.51
CA HIS A 109 -7.51 -9.27 -5.60
C HIS A 109 -8.24 -10.61 -5.71
N GLN A 110 -9.58 -10.58 -5.76
CA GLN A 110 -10.39 -11.79 -5.71
C GLN A 110 -10.07 -12.84 -6.78
N LEU A 111 -9.57 -12.46 -7.98
CA LEU A 111 -9.18 -13.44 -8.99
C LEU A 111 -7.78 -14.01 -8.79
N THR A 112 -6.84 -13.19 -8.31
CA THR A 112 -5.50 -13.68 -7.92
C THR A 112 -5.62 -14.78 -6.87
N ALA A 113 -6.60 -14.63 -5.98
CA ALA A 113 -6.86 -15.48 -4.83
C ALA A 113 -7.94 -16.54 -5.09
N ILE A 114 -8.26 -16.83 -6.35
CA ILE A 114 -9.34 -17.79 -6.66
C ILE A 114 -8.91 -19.22 -6.32
N GLY A 115 -9.71 -19.87 -5.47
CA GLY A 115 -9.53 -21.26 -5.06
C GLY A 115 -8.47 -21.48 -3.97
N LEU A 116 -8.65 -22.58 -3.22
CA LEU A 116 -7.85 -22.87 -2.03
C LEU A 116 -6.35 -22.99 -2.29
N VAL A 117 -5.94 -23.47 -3.46
CA VAL A 117 -4.51 -23.61 -3.81
C VAL A 117 -3.85 -22.25 -3.86
N ASN A 118 -4.45 -21.28 -4.56
CA ASN A 118 -3.91 -19.93 -4.66
C ASN A 118 -3.91 -19.22 -3.30
N GLN A 119 -4.99 -19.37 -2.51
CA GLN A 119 -5.08 -18.83 -1.17
C GLN A 119 -3.99 -19.39 -0.24
N THR A 120 -3.77 -20.71 -0.30
CA THR A 120 -2.69 -21.36 0.46
C THR A 120 -1.31 -20.88 0.04
N ASN A 121 -1.06 -20.76 -1.25
CA ASN A 121 0.21 -20.25 -1.78
C ASN A 121 0.48 -18.82 -1.33
N LEU A 122 -0.53 -17.95 -1.38
CA LEU A 122 -0.45 -16.57 -0.90
C LEU A 122 -0.21 -16.52 0.62
N ASN A 123 -0.93 -17.33 1.39
CA ASN A 123 -0.75 -17.40 2.84
C ASN A 123 0.71 -17.79 3.19
N GLN A 124 1.24 -18.83 2.54
CA GLN A 124 2.62 -19.27 2.78
C GLN A 124 3.64 -18.21 2.35
N PHE A 125 3.42 -17.54 1.23
CA PHE A 125 4.27 -16.47 0.73
C PHE A 125 4.34 -15.29 1.73
N PHE A 126 3.20 -14.76 2.11
CA PHE A 126 3.11 -13.65 3.07
C PHE A 126 3.66 -14.04 4.44
N LYS A 127 3.31 -15.22 4.93
CA LYS A 127 3.82 -15.75 6.20
C LYS A 127 5.34 -15.89 6.21
N GLY A 128 5.93 -16.35 5.10
CA GLY A 128 7.38 -16.50 4.97
C GLY A 128 8.12 -15.17 5.09
N ILE A 129 7.61 -14.13 4.40
CA ILE A 129 8.19 -12.78 4.46
C ILE A 129 7.94 -12.15 5.84
N ALA A 130 6.71 -12.19 6.33
CA ALA A 130 6.36 -11.62 7.63
C ALA A 130 7.15 -12.26 8.79
N SER A 131 7.36 -13.57 8.75
CA SER A 131 8.18 -14.27 9.74
C SER A 131 9.64 -13.78 9.72
N ALA A 132 10.21 -13.53 8.55
CA ALA A 132 11.55 -12.96 8.43
C ALA A 132 11.62 -11.54 8.99
N ILE A 133 10.60 -10.71 8.75
CA ILE A 133 10.51 -9.37 9.34
C ILE A 133 10.46 -9.47 10.86
N LYS A 134 9.53 -10.26 11.40
CA LYS A 134 9.33 -10.41 12.86
C LYS A 134 10.53 -11.01 13.59
N LEU A 135 11.41 -11.75 12.89
CA LEU A 135 12.66 -12.22 13.44
C LEU A 135 13.65 -11.08 13.73
N HIS A 136 13.59 -9.99 12.99
CA HIS A 136 14.57 -8.90 13.02
C HIS A 136 13.99 -7.57 13.46
N SER A 137 12.65 -7.42 13.48
CA SER A 137 11.96 -6.16 13.72
C SER A 137 10.62 -6.40 14.41
N ASP A 138 10.26 -5.54 15.35
CA ASP A 138 8.96 -5.48 16.02
C ASP A 138 7.94 -4.57 15.33
N LYS A 139 8.36 -3.93 14.24
CA LYS A 139 7.54 -2.97 13.51
C LYS A 139 6.39 -3.64 12.76
N ASP A 140 5.30 -2.89 12.57
CA ASP A 140 4.10 -3.38 11.89
C ASP A 140 4.34 -3.68 10.40
N ILE A 141 3.67 -4.71 9.92
CA ILE A 141 3.73 -5.18 8.54
C ILE A 141 2.40 -4.90 7.86
N MET A 142 2.44 -4.23 6.72
CA MET A 142 1.28 -3.86 5.92
C MET A 142 1.26 -4.58 4.56
N VAL A 143 0.06 -4.92 4.11
CA VAL A 143 -0.25 -5.35 2.73
C VAL A 143 -1.40 -4.51 2.18
N ALA A 144 -1.47 -4.37 0.84
CA ALA A 144 -2.46 -3.52 0.18
C ALA A 144 -3.23 -4.29 -0.92
N PRO A 145 -4.16 -5.16 -0.58
CA PRO A 145 -5.04 -5.78 -1.57
C PRO A 145 -6.08 -4.79 -2.11
N PHE A 146 -6.74 -5.18 -3.21
CA PHE A 146 -7.88 -4.45 -3.74
C PHE A 146 -9.00 -5.41 -4.16
N TYR A 147 -10.22 -4.89 -4.23
CA TYR A 147 -11.36 -5.58 -4.83
C TYR A 147 -11.69 -4.92 -6.17
N ASN A 148 -11.94 -5.71 -7.21
CA ASN A 148 -12.29 -5.20 -8.54
C ASN A 148 -13.71 -5.65 -8.92
N SER A 149 -14.69 -4.77 -8.77
CA SER A 149 -16.08 -5.05 -9.05
C SER A 149 -16.44 -5.16 -10.54
N LEU A 150 -15.54 -4.73 -11.43
CA LEU A 150 -15.73 -4.90 -12.87
C LEU A 150 -15.53 -6.37 -13.32
N ILE A 151 -14.86 -7.16 -12.51
CA ILE A 151 -14.65 -8.58 -12.78
C ILE A 151 -15.91 -9.33 -12.35
N THR A 152 -16.91 -9.36 -13.22
CA THR A 152 -18.26 -9.87 -12.98
C THR A 152 -18.37 -11.39 -12.86
N LEU A 153 -17.31 -12.15 -12.99
CA LEU A 153 -17.27 -13.57 -12.67
C LEU A 153 -17.41 -13.83 -11.17
N SER A 154 -17.97 -12.83 -10.53
CA SER A 154 -18.77 -12.89 -9.31
C SER A 154 -18.19 -13.80 -8.23
N VAL A 155 -17.10 -13.33 -7.63
CA VAL A 155 -16.91 -13.61 -6.22
C VAL A 155 -17.78 -12.57 -5.52
N PRO A 156 -18.89 -12.93 -4.87
CA PRO A 156 -19.73 -11.96 -4.15
C PRO A 156 -18.90 -11.22 -3.11
N PHE A 157 -19.24 -9.96 -2.82
CA PHE A 157 -18.56 -9.20 -1.76
C PHE A 157 -18.47 -9.99 -0.44
N ALA A 158 -19.49 -10.75 -0.09
CA ALA A 158 -19.47 -11.63 1.09
C ALA A 158 -18.34 -12.67 1.07
N SER A 159 -18.00 -13.22 -0.10
CA SER A 159 -16.90 -14.18 -0.23
C SER A 159 -15.52 -13.53 -0.07
N TRP A 160 -15.43 -12.22 -0.26
CA TRP A 160 -14.19 -11.47 -0.08
C TRP A 160 -13.67 -11.57 1.36
N SER A 161 -14.54 -11.48 2.35
CA SER A 161 -14.17 -11.66 3.75
C SER A 161 -13.52 -13.03 3.99
N THR A 162 -14.09 -14.11 3.46
CA THR A 162 -13.51 -15.46 3.57
C THR A 162 -12.17 -15.55 2.84
N THR A 163 -12.08 -14.99 1.64
CA THR A 163 -10.84 -14.98 0.83
C THR A 163 -9.72 -14.28 1.58
N LEU A 164 -9.97 -13.12 2.16
CA LEU A 164 -8.98 -12.38 2.96
C LEU A 164 -8.53 -13.19 4.19
N TYR A 165 -9.48 -13.83 4.87
CA TYR A 165 -9.18 -14.65 6.04
C TYR A 165 -8.26 -15.82 5.66
N GLU A 166 -8.56 -16.56 4.60
CA GLU A 166 -7.73 -17.69 4.15
C GLU A 166 -6.31 -17.27 3.76
N ILE A 167 -6.14 -16.07 3.21
CA ILE A 167 -4.83 -15.57 2.77
C ILE A 167 -4.03 -15.00 3.94
N LEU A 168 -4.64 -14.27 4.86
CA LEU A 168 -3.92 -13.44 5.82
C LEU A 168 -3.90 -13.99 7.24
N ASN A 169 -4.79 -14.93 7.59
CA ASN A 169 -4.85 -15.48 8.92
C ASN A 169 -3.54 -16.20 9.30
N ASN A 170 -3.04 -15.91 10.50
CA ASN A 170 -1.80 -16.46 11.04
C ASN A 170 -0.54 -16.20 10.18
N THR A 171 -0.51 -15.14 9.39
CA THR A 171 0.68 -14.72 8.62
C THR A 171 1.65 -13.87 9.43
N GLY A 172 1.17 -13.19 10.47
CA GLY A 172 1.96 -12.20 11.22
C GLY A 172 1.91 -10.79 10.60
N ILE A 173 1.06 -10.57 9.62
CA ILE A 173 0.77 -9.24 9.07
C ILE A 173 -0.17 -8.51 10.02
N ASP A 174 0.11 -7.22 10.29
CA ASP A 174 -0.59 -6.43 11.29
C ASP A 174 -1.67 -5.52 10.66
N ILE A 175 -1.44 -5.05 9.42
CA ILE A 175 -2.25 -4.03 8.77
C ILE A 175 -2.68 -4.51 7.38
N LEU A 176 -3.98 -4.46 7.12
CA LEU A 176 -4.55 -4.52 5.78
C LEU A 176 -4.91 -3.10 5.36
N ALA A 177 -4.25 -2.57 4.34
CA ALA A 177 -4.59 -1.29 3.73
C ALA A 177 -5.35 -1.55 2.42
N LEU A 178 -6.69 -1.44 2.49
CA LEU A 178 -7.52 -1.73 1.32
C LEU A 178 -7.45 -0.56 0.34
N GLN A 179 -7.07 -0.85 -0.92
CA GLN A 179 -7.21 0.12 -2.00
C GLN A 179 -8.68 0.26 -2.38
N ASP A 180 -9.21 1.48 -2.39
CA ASP A 180 -10.60 1.75 -2.74
C ASP A 180 -10.90 1.51 -4.23
N SER A 181 -9.86 1.61 -5.07
CA SER A 181 -9.89 1.40 -6.52
C SER A 181 -10.92 2.26 -7.26
N ILE A 182 -11.27 3.42 -6.68
CA ILE A 182 -12.16 4.42 -7.28
C ILE A 182 -11.42 5.20 -8.36
N GLY A 183 -10.17 5.56 -8.11
CA GLY A 183 -9.31 6.24 -9.07
C GLY A 183 -8.99 5.35 -10.27
N ALA A 184 -8.71 4.07 -10.04
CA ALA A 184 -8.51 3.07 -11.08
C ALA A 184 -9.79 2.76 -11.88
N GLY A 185 -10.95 3.17 -11.40
CA GLY A 185 -12.24 2.91 -12.04
C GLY A 185 -12.75 1.48 -11.85
N PHE A 186 -12.17 0.69 -10.93
CA PHE A 186 -12.61 -0.67 -10.68
C PHE A 186 -13.82 -0.74 -9.75
N ASN A 187 -13.99 0.27 -8.90
CA ASN A 187 -15.09 0.39 -7.97
C ASN A 187 -15.82 1.73 -8.15
N THR A 188 -16.98 1.84 -7.52
CA THR A 188 -17.80 3.05 -7.50
C THR A 188 -18.15 3.42 -6.05
N LEU A 189 -18.51 4.67 -5.80
CA LEU A 189 -18.97 5.09 -4.47
C LEU A 189 -20.16 4.26 -3.96
N ASN A 190 -20.98 3.71 -4.87
CA ASN A 190 -22.18 2.93 -4.49
C ASN A 190 -21.85 1.55 -3.92
N ASN A 191 -20.73 0.94 -4.28
CA ASN A 191 -20.35 -0.39 -3.79
C ASN A 191 -19.22 -0.36 -2.75
N LEU A 192 -18.64 0.82 -2.53
CA LEU A 192 -17.49 0.99 -1.66
C LEU A 192 -17.80 0.61 -0.21
N GLU A 193 -18.96 1.01 0.31
CA GLU A 193 -19.40 0.68 1.67
C GLU A 193 -19.46 -0.83 1.90
N GLU A 194 -20.03 -1.58 0.95
CA GLU A 194 -20.14 -3.03 1.07
C GLU A 194 -18.77 -3.73 1.03
N ILE A 195 -17.87 -3.25 0.19
CA ILE A 195 -16.49 -3.75 0.11
C ILE A 195 -15.75 -3.55 1.44
N TYR A 196 -15.84 -2.35 2.02
CA TYR A 196 -15.23 -2.06 3.33
C TYR A 196 -15.87 -2.84 4.47
N HIS A 197 -17.19 -3.01 4.44
CA HIS A 197 -17.90 -3.82 5.44
C HIS A 197 -17.37 -5.26 5.49
N TYR A 198 -17.26 -5.94 4.36
CA TYR A 198 -16.74 -7.31 4.33
C TYR A 198 -15.24 -7.41 4.59
N THR A 199 -14.48 -6.40 4.20
CA THR A 199 -13.06 -6.33 4.56
C THR A 199 -12.88 -6.16 6.08
N LYS A 200 -13.68 -5.28 6.70
CA LYS A 200 -13.68 -5.08 8.15
C LYS A 200 -14.01 -6.36 8.91
N ASN A 201 -15.00 -7.13 8.45
CA ASN A 201 -15.34 -8.41 9.05
C ASN A 201 -14.13 -9.38 9.05
N ALA A 202 -13.37 -9.41 7.97
CA ALA A 202 -12.17 -10.25 7.90
C ALA A 202 -11.06 -9.74 8.85
N THR A 203 -10.77 -8.45 8.83
CA THR A 203 -9.72 -7.88 9.69
C THR A 203 -10.06 -8.01 11.18
N ASP A 204 -11.32 -7.83 11.58
CA ASP A 204 -11.76 -8.03 12.95
C ASP A 204 -11.60 -9.48 13.40
N ALA A 205 -11.95 -10.44 12.53
CA ALA A 205 -11.78 -11.86 12.83
C ALA A 205 -10.32 -12.27 13.02
N MET A 206 -9.38 -11.55 12.40
CA MET A 206 -7.94 -11.79 12.47
C MET A 206 -7.21 -10.91 13.50
N GLY A 207 -7.88 -9.91 14.07
CA GLY A 207 -7.26 -8.92 14.96
C GLY A 207 -6.31 -7.95 14.24
N MET A 208 -6.51 -7.71 12.93
CA MET A 208 -5.71 -6.82 12.11
C MET A 208 -6.30 -5.40 12.09
N SER A 209 -5.43 -4.42 11.91
CA SER A 209 -5.86 -3.04 11.61
C SER A 209 -6.30 -2.93 10.15
N LEU A 210 -7.39 -2.18 9.92
CA LEU A 210 -7.84 -1.83 8.56
C LEU A 210 -7.53 -0.36 8.28
N TYR A 211 -6.76 -0.10 7.20
CA TYR A 211 -6.52 1.23 6.66
C TYR A 211 -7.21 1.37 5.30
N ALA A 212 -7.53 2.59 4.92
CA ALA A 212 -7.96 2.89 3.54
C ALA A 212 -6.78 3.44 2.75
N ILE A 213 -6.55 2.90 1.55
CA ILE A 213 -5.79 3.59 0.51
C ILE A 213 -6.79 4.30 -0.37
N THR A 214 -6.95 5.60 -0.14
CA THR A 214 -7.84 6.45 -0.92
C THR A 214 -7.10 6.89 -2.17
N GLU A 215 -7.58 6.49 -3.34
CA GLU A 215 -6.97 6.86 -4.61
C GLU A 215 -7.33 8.31 -4.97
N THR A 216 -6.30 9.16 -5.08
CA THR A 216 -6.44 10.59 -5.32
C THR A 216 -6.28 10.98 -6.80
N PHE A 217 -6.48 10.03 -7.70
CA PHE A 217 -6.40 10.18 -9.14
C PHE A 217 -7.66 9.66 -9.85
N ASP A 218 -7.73 9.88 -11.15
CA ASP A 218 -8.76 9.37 -12.05
C ASP A 218 -8.11 8.79 -13.31
N ALA A 219 -8.08 7.46 -13.42
CA ALA A 219 -7.55 6.73 -14.57
C ALA A 219 -8.59 6.51 -15.67
N THR A 220 -9.84 6.94 -15.50
CA THR A 220 -10.86 6.90 -16.55
C THR A 220 -10.58 7.92 -17.66
N ILE A 221 -9.67 8.86 -17.39
CA ILE A 221 -9.17 9.87 -18.31
C ILE A 221 -7.70 9.55 -18.64
N THR A 222 -7.32 9.61 -19.91
CA THR A 222 -5.93 9.38 -20.32
C THR A 222 -5.27 10.69 -20.78
N PRO A 223 -4.11 11.07 -20.22
CA PRO A 223 -3.40 10.46 -19.07
C PRO A 223 -4.18 10.62 -17.76
N ASN A 224 -3.83 9.80 -16.75
CA ASN A 224 -4.43 9.89 -15.43
C ASN A 224 -4.41 11.32 -14.90
N GLN A 225 -5.51 11.76 -14.31
CA GLN A 225 -5.69 13.11 -13.79
C GLN A 225 -5.83 13.10 -12.26
N PRO A 226 -5.51 14.20 -11.56
CA PRO A 226 -5.86 14.37 -10.17
C PRO A 226 -7.37 14.27 -9.95
N SER A 227 -7.80 13.52 -8.93
CA SER A 227 -9.21 13.53 -8.49
C SER A 227 -9.57 14.86 -7.85
N SER A 228 -10.84 15.28 -8.03
CA SER A 228 -11.35 16.44 -7.30
C SER A 228 -11.41 16.18 -5.79
N LEU A 229 -11.20 17.23 -4.99
CA LEU A 229 -11.33 17.13 -3.54
C LEU A 229 -12.70 16.61 -3.11
N ASN A 230 -13.77 16.98 -3.82
CA ASN A 230 -15.11 16.51 -3.51
C ASN A 230 -15.25 14.99 -3.67
N LYS A 231 -14.63 14.40 -4.72
CA LYS A 231 -14.59 12.95 -4.93
C LYS A 231 -13.82 12.27 -3.78
N ILE A 232 -12.61 12.77 -3.46
CA ILE A 232 -11.77 12.25 -2.36
C ILE A 232 -12.53 12.28 -1.03
N ARG A 233 -13.24 13.37 -0.73
CA ARG A 233 -14.05 13.48 0.50
C ARG A 233 -15.21 12.49 0.56
N GLN A 234 -15.85 12.22 -0.57
CA GLN A 234 -16.93 11.22 -0.61
C GLN A 234 -16.37 9.81 -0.37
N GLN A 235 -15.21 9.48 -0.93
CA GLN A 235 -14.49 8.24 -0.63
C GLN A 235 -14.22 8.14 0.88
N MET A 236 -13.51 9.12 1.44
CA MET A 236 -13.16 9.14 2.86
C MET A 236 -14.38 9.10 3.78
N ALA A 237 -15.50 9.75 3.43
CA ALA A 237 -16.71 9.72 4.22
C ALA A 237 -17.33 8.31 4.32
N ILE A 238 -17.28 7.54 3.24
CA ILE A 238 -17.73 6.15 3.20
C ILE A 238 -16.78 5.23 3.98
N GLU A 239 -15.49 5.46 3.88
CA GLU A 239 -14.43 4.65 4.48
C GLU A 239 -14.31 4.86 6.00
N THR A 240 -14.53 6.08 6.48
CA THR A 240 -14.33 6.51 7.89
C THR A 240 -14.92 5.55 8.93
N PRO A 241 -16.14 4.98 8.79
CA PRO A 241 -16.70 4.08 9.79
C PRO A 241 -15.93 2.76 9.97
N TYR A 242 -15.06 2.42 9.02
CA TYR A 242 -14.42 1.10 8.94
C TYR A 242 -12.93 1.12 9.28
N VAL A 243 -12.25 2.25 9.10
CA VAL A 243 -10.79 2.32 9.09
C VAL A 243 -10.20 3.11 10.25
N GLN A 244 -8.99 2.74 10.65
CA GLN A 244 -8.22 3.47 11.67
C GLN A 244 -7.40 4.63 11.07
N ARG A 245 -6.97 4.50 9.80
CA ARG A 245 -6.13 5.49 9.11
C ARG A 245 -6.44 5.54 7.62
N PHE A 246 -6.08 6.67 7.03
CA PHE A 246 -6.10 6.89 5.59
C PHE A 246 -4.68 6.95 5.05
N VAL A 247 -4.49 6.41 3.86
CA VAL A 247 -3.30 6.51 3.04
C VAL A 247 -3.71 7.12 1.71
N ALA A 248 -3.06 8.18 1.28
CA ALA A 248 -3.34 8.78 -0.03
C ALA A 248 -2.44 8.16 -1.10
N PHE A 249 -3.02 7.67 -2.18
CA PHE A 249 -2.27 7.22 -3.36
C PHE A 249 -2.63 8.09 -4.58
N SER A 250 -1.77 9.05 -4.93
CA SER A 250 -0.62 9.49 -4.17
C SER A 250 -0.47 11.01 -4.25
N ILE A 251 -0.12 11.60 -3.12
CA ILE A 251 0.00 13.06 -2.99
C ILE A 251 1.10 13.61 -3.91
N ASP A 252 2.24 12.94 -4.01
CA ASP A 252 3.38 13.39 -4.81
C ASP A 252 3.09 13.38 -6.33
N HIS A 253 2.25 12.47 -6.81
CA HIS A 253 1.91 12.36 -8.23
C HIS A 253 0.72 13.25 -8.63
N TYR A 254 -0.21 13.53 -7.70
CA TYR A 254 -1.50 14.13 -8.07
C TYR A 254 -1.84 15.41 -7.31
N GLN A 255 -1.18 15.67 -6.16
CA GLN A 255 -1.40 16.87 -5.33
C GLN A 255 -0.05 17.44 -4.85
N ASN A 256 0.88 17.71 -5.75
CA ASN A 256 2.23 18.17 -5.40
C ASN A 256 2.35 19.70 -5.48
N GLU A 257 2.73 20.35 -4.37
CA GLU A 257 2.89 21.81 -4.32
C GLU A 257 4.05 22.33 -5.19
N ASN A 258 5.02 21.46 -5.54
CA ASN A 258 6.17 21.85 -6.36
C ASN A 258 5.92 21.68 -7.86
N GLU A 259 4.78 21.12 -8.24
CA GLU A 259 4.37 20.96 -9.64
C GLU A 259 3.20 21.88 -9.93
N PRO A 260 3.40 22.95 -10.75
CA PRO A 260 2.38 23.97 -10.98
C PRO A 260 1.02 23.43 -11.46
N SER A 261 1.03 22.35 -12.24
CA SER A 261 -0.19 21.70 -12.75
C SER A 261 -1.00 20.99 -11.66
N LEU A 262 -0.38 20.65 -10.53
CA LEU A 262 -0.98 19.91 -9.42
C LEU A 262 -1.24 20.78 -8.17
N MET A 263 -0.76 22.01 -8.18
CA MET A 263 -0.84 22.95 -7.05
C MET A 263 -2.29 23.23 -6.62
N THR A 264 -3.22 23.35 -7.55
CA THR A 264 -4.63 23.59 -7.22
C THR A 264 -5.23 22.47 -6.37
N GLY A 265 -4.93 21.22 -6.68
CA GLY A 265 -5.38 20.06 -5.90
C GLY A 265 -4.73 20.03 -4.50
N TYR A 266 -3.45 20.34 -4.41
CA TYR A 266 -2.75 20.47 -3.14
C TYR A 266 -3.35 21.58 -2.26
N ASP A 267 -3.55 22.77 -2.80
CA ASP A 267 -4.12 23.90 -2.06
C ASP A 267 -5.54 23.60 -1.58
N ALA A 268 -6.38 22.99 -2.41
CA ALA A 268 -7.72 22.59 -2.05
C ALA A 268 -7.72 21.62 -0.84
N TYR A 269 -6.84 20.60 -0.88
CA TYR A 269 -6.71 19.66 0.24
C TYR A 269 -6.14 20.34 1.50
N ARG A 270 -5.16 21.21 1.34
CA ARG A 270 -4.58 21.99 2.44
C ARG A 270 -5.62 22.88 3.14
N HIS A 271 -6.43 23.60 2.38
CA HIS A 271 -7.54 24.41 2.92
C HIS A 271 -8.56 23.55 3.67
N TYR A 272 -8.92 22.40 3.11
CA TYR A 272 -9.81 21.44 3.79
C TYR A 272 -9.21 20.96 5.11
N TYR A 273 -7.93 20.54 5.12
CA TYR A 273 -7.27 20.06 6.31
C TYR A 273 -7.16 21.13 7.41
N LEU A 274 -6.84 22.36 7.02
CA LEU A 274 -6.71 23.49 7.94
C LEU A 274 -8.04 24.15 8.32
N ASN A 275 -9.17 23.75 7.73
CA ASN A 275 -10.48 24.40 7.85
C ASN A 275 -10.46 25.89 7.50
N GLU A 276 -9.57 26.30 6.56
CA GLU A 276 -9.42 27.71 6.19
C GLU A 276 -10.61 28.23 5.38
N ASP A 277 -11.27 27.38 4.59
CA ASP A 277 -12.51 27.71 3.86
C ASP A 277 -13.20 26.42 3.37
N PRO A 278 -13.94 25.70 4.24
CA PRO A 278 -14.49 24.40 3.87
C PRO A 278 -15.48 24.46 2.69
N GLU A 279 -16.28 25.52 2.57
CA GLU A 279 -17.28 25.62 1.50
C GLU A 279 -16.64 25.91 0.13
N LYS A 280 -15.64 26.78 0.06
CA LYS A 280 -14.92 27.08 -1.18
C LYS A 280 -14.04 25.95 -1.65
N SER A 281 -13.50 25.17 -0.74
CA SER A 281 -12.69 23.99 -1.05
C SER A 281 -13.49 22.89 -1.77
N PHE A 282 -14.82 22.98 -1.78
CA PHE A 282 -15.72 21.95 -2.29
C PHE A 282 -16.42 22.29 -3.61
N THR A 283 -16.18 23.45 -4.16
CA THR A 283 -16.83 23.95 -5.39
C THR A 283 -16.00 23.73 -6.66
N VAL A 284 -15.09 22.78 -6.68
CA VAL A 284 -14.31 22.46 -7.87
C VAL A 284 -14.79 21.18 -8.54
#